data_0924a46784800592ca4cd614ddada88b
#
_entry.id   0924a46784800592ca4cd614ddada88b
#
_cell.length_a   1.000
_cell.length_b   1.000
_cell.length_c   1.000
_cell.angle_alpha   90.00
_cell.angle_beta   90.00
_cell.angle_gamma   90.00
#
_symmetry.space_group_name_H-M   'P 1'
#
loop_
_entity.id
_entity.type
_entity.pdbx_description
1 polymer ?
#
loop_
_entity_poly.entity_id
_entity_poly.type
_entity_poly.pdbx_seq_one_letter_code
_entity_poly.pdbx_strand_id
1 'polypeptide(L)'
;MNRREFLSETAAKGLTAMAIPFLEMPDFLKDVRMGIVVHSYATRWNSKAESKKYPGFQNAIELLEHCHSIGAGGLQVGVRNWTTDFSKKMRDRREKLGLYLEGSIASPSTAEDLPRFENDVIQAKEAGAVILRTVTSGGRRYEVFHSPQEVAAFKSKAMESLKLAEPILKKHKAKLAVENHKDWRADELAHALKQLSSEWVGVTLDFGNSIALVEDPMEVVETLVPFIFSTHVKDMGVEEYKDGFLLSEVPLGKGFLDLPRIVALCKQHNAGVTFNLEMITRDPLEIPCFQNDFWTVFDGVSGSDFARTLRMIKQNKYETALPRVAQLSAEERLAVEEDNILQCLRYSEEKLKLI
;
A
#
# COMPACT_ATOMS: atom_id res chain seq x y z
N MET A 1 42.49 6.00 -22.51
CA MET A 1 41.53 5.35 -21.60
C MET A 1 40.21 5.24 -22.33
N ASN A 2 39.78 4.06 -22.63
CA ASN A 2 38.65 3.77 -23.55
C ASN A 2 37.36 3.73 -22.70
N ARG A 3 36.24 4.20 -23.26
CA ARG A 3 34.93 4.33 -22.59
C ARG A 3 34.44 3.02 -21.92
N ARG A 4 34.97 1.87 -22.36
CA ARG A 4 34.71 0.54 -21.75
C ARG A 4 35.47 0.30 -20.44
N GLU A 5 36.66 0.84 -20.28
CA GLU A 5 37.48 0.71 -19.06
C GLU A 5 36.94 1.59 -17.94
N PHE A 6 36.40 2.79 -18.27
CA PHE A 6 35.78 3.68 -17.27
C PHE A 6 34.49 3.06 -16.67
N LEU A 7 33.72 2.32 -17.47
CA LEU A 7 32.48 1.68 -16.98
C LEU A 7 32.72 0.40 -16.17
N SER A 8 33.88 -0.26 -16.34
CA SER A 8 34.22 -1.46 -15.56
C SER A 8 34.81 -1.15 -14.19
N GLU A 9 35.47 0.00 -14.01
CA GLU A 9 35.99 0.41 -12.70
C GLU A 9 34.95 1.07 -11.79
N THR A 10 33.89 1.65 -12.36
CA THR A 10 32.80 2.26 -11.59
C THR A 10 31.77 1.24 -11.09
N ALA A 11 31.68 0.07 -11.72
CA ALA A 11 30.78 -1.01 -11.29
C ALA A 11 31.32 -1.85 -10.11
N ALA A 12 32.61 -1.72 -9.78
CA ALA A 12 33.26 -2.51 -8.71
C ALA A 12 33.40 -1.80 -7.37
N LYS A 13 32.98 -0.52 -7.26
CA LYS A 13 33.08 0.24 -6.00
C LYS A 13 31.74 0.89 -5.69
N GLY A 14 30.89 0.21 -4.93
CA GLY A 14 29.81 0.89 -4.25
C GLY A 14 28.44 0.27 -4.27
N LEU A 15 28.31 -1.02 -4.07
CA LEU A 15 27.10 -1.59 -3.50
C LEU A 15 27.49 -2.34 -2.21
N THR A 16 27.92 -1.59 -1.21
CA THR A 16 27.75 -2.06 0.16
C THR A 16 26.26 -1.95 0.44
N ALA A 17 25.53 -3.05 0.25
CA ALA A 17 24.21 -3.19 0.82
C ALA A 17 24.37 -2.88 2.32
N MET A 18 23.81 -1.76 2.79
CA MET A 18 23.63 -1.57 4.21
C MET A 18 22.73 -2.71 4.66
N ALA A 19 23.33 -3.71 5.30
CA ALA A 19 22.59 -4.76 5.99
C ALA A 19 21.81 -4.05 7.09
N ILE A 20 20.52 -3.84 6.86
CA ILE A 20 19.59 -3.40 7.91
C ILE A 20 19.68 -4.48 8.99
N PRO A 21 20.05 -4.16 10.24
CA PRO A 21 20.09 -5.17 11.29
C PRO A 21 18.68 -5.75 11.40
N PHE A 22 18.54 -7.03 11.06
CA PHE A 22 17.31 -7.78 11.28
C PHE A 22 17.00 -7.72 12.78
N LEU A 23 15.95 -6.98 13.13
CA LEU A 23 15.27 -7.28 14.39
C LEU A 23 14.80 -8.73 14.23
N GLU A 24 15.29 -9.63 15.09
CA GLU A 24 14.79 -11.00 15.13
C GLU A 24 13.27 -10.93 15.26
N MET A 25 12.60 -11.24 14.17
CA MET A 25 11.16 -11.36 14.16
C MET A 25 10.79 -12.59 14.99
N PRO A 26 9.81 -12.48 15.88
CA PRO A 26 9.34 -13.64 16.62
C PRO A 26 9.01 -14.79 15.67
N ASP A 27 9.33 -16.03 16.04
CA ASP A 27 9.18 -17.23 15.20
C ASP A 27 7.77 -17.41 14.61
N PHE A 28 6.74 -16.85 15.24
CA PHE A 28 5.36 -16.90 14.75
C PHE A 28 5.07 -16.04 13.50
N LEU A 29 6.05 -15.27 13.00
CA LEU A 29 5.90 -14.47 11.78
C LEU A 29 6.54 -15.10 10.54
N LYS A 30 7.11 -16.31 10.65
CA LYS A 30 7.85 -16.93 9.53
C LYS A 30 6.96 -17.47 8.40
N ASP A 31 5.68 -17.78 8.71
CA ASP A 31 4.69 -18.26 7.72
C ASP A 31 3.35 -17.54 7.98
N VAL A 32 3.28 -16.28 7.61
CA VAL A 32 2.10 -15.46 7.92
C VAL A 32 1.16 -15.43 6.73
N ARG A 33 -0.06 -15.90 6.95
CA ARG A 33 -1.18 -15.75 6.01
C ARG A 33 -1.40 -14.28 5.65
N MET A 34 -1.93 -14.04 4.44
CA MET A 34 -2.26 -12.68 4.01
C MET A 34 -3.28 -12.02 4.96
N GLY A 35 -2.97 -10.82 5.43
CA GLY A 35 -3.88 -9.99 6.21
C GLY A 35 -4.80 -9.16 5.33
N ILE A 36 -5.64 -8.36 5.99
CA ILE A 36 -6.63 -7.50 5.33
C ILE A 36 -6.35 -6.04 5.69
N VAL A 37 -6.32 -5.16 4.69
CA VAL A 37 -6.40 -3.72 4.89
C VAL A 37 -7.88 -3.34 5.10
N VAL A 38 -8.17 -2.50 6.08
CA VAL A 38 -9.56 -2.06 6.38
C VAL A 38 -10.30 -1.54 5.14
N HIS A 39 -9.59 -0.97 4.18
CA HIS A 39 -10.16 -0.46 2.92
C HIS A 39 -10.76 -1.56 2.04
N SER A 40 -10.35 -2.81 2.19
CA SER A 40 -10.98 -3.96 1.52
C SER A 40 -12.44 -4.15 1.96
N TYR A 41 -12.76 -3.72 3.19
CA TYR A 41 -14.10 -3.70 3.75
C TYR A 41 -14.70 -2.28 3.80
N ALA A 42 -14.34 -1.39 2.86
CA ALA A 42 -14.78 0.00 2.88
C ALA A 42 -16.31 0.14 2.86
N THR A 43 -17.02 -0.71 2.11
CA THR A 43 -18.49 -0.71 2.08
C THR A 43 -19.05 -1.14 3.42
N ARG A 44 -18.59 -2.24 3.98
CA ARG A 44 -19.08 -2.81 5.23
C ARG A 44 -18.66 -1.98 6.46
N TRP A 45 -17.45 -1.43 6.47
CA TRP A 45 -16.93 -0.55 7.52
C TRP A 45 -17.72 0.75 7.65
N ASN A 46 -18.09 1.35 6.52
CA ASN A 46 -18.82 2.62 6.47
C ASN A 46 -20.33 2.43 6.28
N SER A 47 -20.84 1.19 6.30
CA SER A 47 -22.21 0.88 5.98
C SER A 47 -23.16 1.39 7.05
N LYS A 48 -24.22 2.08 6.60
CA LYS A 48 -25.43 2.35 7.37
C LYS A 48 -26.55 1.35 7.03
N ALA A 49 -26.27 0.36 6.17
CA ALA A 49 -27.26 -0.64 5.78
C ALA A 49 -27.50 -1.62 6.94
N GLU A 50 -28.76 -1.89 7.21
CA GLU A 50 -29.17 -2.92 8.17
C GLU A 50 -29.16 -4.29 7.48
N SER A 51 -27.98 -4.83 7.23
CA SER A 51 -27.81 -6.17 6.71
C SER A 51 -27.71 -7.19 7.85
N LYS A 52 -28.55 -8.22 7.81
CA LYS A 52 -28.42 -9.36 8.75
C LYS A 52 -27.31 -10.31 8.35
N LYS A 53 -27.02 -10.39 7.05
CA LYS A 53 -25.99 -11.29 6.51
C LYS A 53 -24.58 -10.68 6.60
N TYR A 54 -24.49 -9.38 6.40
CA TYR A 54 -23.24 -8.62 6.41
C TYR A 54 -23.35 -7.43 7.38
N PRO A 55 -23.45 -7.67 8.70
CA PRO A 55 -23.57 -6.57 9.67
C PRO A 55 -22.33 -5.68 9.61
N GLY A 56 -22.55 -4.37 9.74
CA GLY A 56 -21.46 -3.38 9.78
C GLY A 56 -20.54 -3.61 10.98
N PHE A 57 -19.24 -3.38 10.81
CA PHE A 57 -18.28 -3.44 11.91
C PHE A 57 -18.37 -2.18 12.78
N GLN A 58 -18.53 -2.36 14.07
CA GLN A 58 -18.64 -1.26 15.04
C GLN A 58 -17.25 -0.72 15.44
N ASN A 59 -16.22 -1.56 15.36
CA ASN A 59 -14.86 -1.20 15.74
C ASN A 59 -13.84 -2.20 15.15
N ALA A 60 -12.55 -1.89 15.32
CA ALA A 60 -11.46 -2.68 14.76
C ALA A 60 -11.36 -4.10 15.35
N ILE A 61 -11.85 -4.35 16.56
CA ILE A 61 -11.82 -5.70 17.16
C ILE A 61 -12.81 -6.61 16.43
N GLU A 62 -14.01 -6.13 16.10
CA GLU A 62 -14.98 -6.92 15.34
C GLU A 62 -14.47 -7.24 13.93
N LEU A 63 -13.78 -6.29 13.26
CA LEU A 63 -13.14 -6.55 11.99
C LEU A 63 -12.00 -7.58 12.13
N LEU A 64 -11.20 -7.49 13.19
CA LEU A 64 -10.13 -8.47 13.47
C LEU A 64 -10.70 -9.89 13.67
N GLU A 65 -11.81 -10.01 14.41
CA GLU A 65 -12.51 -11.28 14.61
C GLU A 65 -13.06 -11.84 13.29
N HIS A 66 -13.60 -10.98 12.46
CA HIS A 66 -14.05 -11.36 11.13
C HIS A 66 -12.87 -11.83 10.26
N CYS A 67 -11.75 -11.09 10.24
CA CYS A 67 -10.53 -11.51 9.54
C CYS A 67 -10.10 -12.92 9.96
N HIS A 68 -10.10 -13.22 11.26
CA HIS A 68 -9.82 -14.57 11.76
C HIS A 68 -10.81 -15.60 11.22
N SER A 69 -12.12 -15.30 11.26
CA SER A 69 -13.18 -16.23 10.84
C SER A 69 -13.11 -16.62 9.36
N ILE A 70 -12.54 -15.76 8.51
CA ILE A 70 -12.36 -16.01 7.07
C ILE A 70 -10.95 -16.50 6.71
N GLY A 71 -10.09 -16.76 7.70
CA GLY A 71 -8.76 -17.33 7.52
C GLY A 71 -7.66 -16.33 7.17
N ALA A 72 -7.88 -15.02 7.32
CA ALA A 72 -6.84 -14.02 7.14
C ALA A 72 -5.81 -14.07 8.29
N GLY A 73 -4.54 -13.70 8.00
CA GLY A 73 -3.41 -13.73 8.94
C GLY A 73 -3.27 -12.50 9.83
N GLY A 74 -3.94 -11.41 9.50
CA GLY A 74 -3.83 -10.16 10.25
C GLY A 74 -4.75 -9.06 9.74
N LEU A 75 -4.57 -7.87 10.32
CA LEU A 75 -5.35 -6.68 10.00
C LEU A 75 -4.44 -5.45 9.95
N GLN A 76 -4.63 -4.60 8.93
CA GLN A 76 -4.11 -3.25 8.90
C GLN A 76 -5.28 -2.25 9.04
N VAL A 77 -5.26 -1.42 10.09
CA VAL A 77 -6.39 -0.53 10.43
C VAL A 77 -5.92 0.77 11.06
N GLY A 78 -6.72 1.82 10.92
CA GLY A 78 -6.47 3.11 11.56
C GLY A 78 -6.47 3.02 13.09
N VAL A 79 -5.46 3.61 13.73
CA VAL A 79 -5.30 3.59 15.20
C VAL A 79 -5.65 4.93 15.86
N ARG A 80 -6.07 5.90 15.08
CA ARG A 80 -6.40 7.22 15.58
C ARG A 80 -7.50 7.18 16.64
N ASN A 81 -7.31 7.94 17.72
CA ASN A 81 -8.23 8.03 18.86
C ASN A 81 -8.39 6.72 19.67
N TRP A 82 -7.51 5.75 19.49
CA TRP A 82 -7.51 4.60 20.39
C TRP A 82 -7.10 5.02 21.79
N THR A 83 -7.79 4.49 22.78
CA THR A 83 -7.42 4.61 24.20
C THR A 83 -6.53 3.45 24.59
N THR A 84 -5.76 3.61 25.68
CA THR A 84 -4.92 2.52 26.22
C THR A 84 -5.73 1.26 26.53
N ASP A 85 -6.96 1.41 27.05
CA ASP A 85 -7.83 0.26 27.31
C ASP A 85 -8.27 -0.46 26.03
N PHE A 86 -8.57 0.31 24.97
CA PHE A 86 -8.92 -0.28 23.67
C PHE A 86 -7.70 -0.99 23.06
N SER A 87 -6.53 -0.35 23.11
CA SER A 87 -5.27 -0.93 22.61
C SER A 87 -4.91 -2.25 23.31
N LYS A 88 -5.07 -2.31 24.64
CA LYS A 88 -4.88 -3.55 25.40
C LYS A 88 -5.87 -4.64 24.99
N LYS A 89 -7.17 -4.32 24.85
CA LYS A 89 -8.18 -5.27 24.38
C LYS A 89 -7.86 -5.78 22.98
N MET A 90 -7.41 -4.90 22.08
CA MET A 90 -6.98 -5.26 20.73
C MET A 90 -5.77 -6.22 20.77
N ARG A 91 -4.75 -5.92 21.59
CA ARG A 91 -3.60 -6.79 21.79
C ARG A 91 -4.03 -8.17 22.27
N ASP A 92 -4.77 -8.22 23.38
CA ASP A 92 -5.19 -9.49 24.00
C ASP A 92 -6.02 -10.34 23.01
N ARG A 93 -6.87 -9.66 22.21
CA ARG A 93 -7.70 -10.34 21.21
C ARG A 93 -6.88 -10.88 20.05
N ARG A 94 -5.97 -10.08 19.46
CA ARG A 94 -5.13 -10.52 18.35
C ARG A 94 -4.20 -11.65 18.76
N GLU A 95 -3.63 -11.61 19.98
CA GLU A 95 -2.77 -12.68 20.52
C GLU A 95 -3.55 -13.97 20.70
N LYS A 96 -4.77 -13.91 21.28
CA LYS A 96 -5.65 -15.08 21.40
C LYS A 96 -6.00 -15.70 20.05
N LEU A 97 -6.11 -14.90 18.99
CA LEU A 97 -6.46 -15.34 17.63
C LEU A 97 -5.23 -15.71 16.79
N GLY A 98 -4.00 -15.44 17.28
CA GLY A 98 -2.77 -15.68 16.54
C GLY A 98 -2.62 -14.79 15.30
N LEU A 99 -3.17 -13.56 15.32
CA LEU A 99 -3.14 -12.63 14.18
C LEU A 99 -2.07 -11.57 14.38
N TYR A 100 -1.50 -11.05 13.28
CA TYR A 100 -0.72 -9.82 13.33
C TYR A 100 -1.58 -8.56 13.21
N LEU A 101 -1.02 -7.42 13.59
CA LEU A 101 -1.65 -6.11 13.47
C LEU A 101 -0.66 -5.11 12.91
N GLU A 102 -1.09 -4.34 11.93
CA GLU A 102 -0.43 -3.13 11.47
C GLU A 102 -1.34 -1.91 11.71
N GLY A 103 -0.74 -0.82 12.13
CA GLY A 103 -1.46 0.44 12.29
C GLY A 103 -1.49 1.25 11.00
N SER A 104 -2.51 2.09 10.81
CA SER A 104 -2.50 3.17 9.83
C SER A 104 -2.63 4.48 10.57
N ILE A 105 -1.66 5.41 10.39
CA ILE A 105 -1.57 6.68 11.10
C ILE A 105 -1.29 7.83 10.14
N ALA A 106 -1.68 9.05 10.53
CA ALA A 106 -1.31 10.25 9.80
C ALA A 106 0.01 10.79 10.35
N SER A 107 1.00 10.99 9.47
CA SER A 107 2.27 11.65 9.81
C SER A 107 2.04 13.07 10.34
N PRO A 108 2.96 13.64 11.15
CA PRO A 108 2.84 15.00 11.63
C PRO A 108 3.06 15.99 10.49
N SER A 109 2.16 16.94 10.31
CA SER A 109 2.33 18.00 9.29
C SER A 109 3.21 19.16 9.82
N THR A 110 3.15 19.41 11.13
CA THR A 110 3.90 20.44 11.81
C THR A 110 4.35 19.95 13.20
N ALA A 111 5.14 20.75 13.93
CA ALA A 111 5.59 20.43 15.29
C ALA A 111 4.41 20.28 16.28
N GLU A 112 3.33 21.00 16.06
CA GLU A 112 2.11 20.93 16.89
C GLU A 112 1.42 19.56 16.81
N ASP A 113 1.64 18.82 15.73
CA ASP A 113 1.10 17.46 15.56
C ASP A 113 1.87 16.38 16.33
N LEU A 114 3.09 16.67 16.81
CA LEU A 114 3.96 15.66 17.42
C LEU A 114 3.34 14.94 18.63
N PRO A 115 2.64 15.62 19.56
CA PRO A 115 1.99 14.92 20.67
C PRO A 115 0.91 13.93 20.22
N ARG A 116 0.12 14.30 19.20
CA ARG A 116 -0.89 13.41 18.61
C ARG A 116 -0.21 12.21 17.94
N PHE A 117 0.79 12.47 17.09
CA PHE A 117 1.52 11.42 16.38
C PHE A 117 2.20 10.44 17.34
N GLU A 118 2.86 10.95 18.38
CA GLU A 118 3.49 10.11 19.40
C GLU A 118 2.47 9.25 20.15
N ASN A 119 1.30 9.82 20.51
CA ASN A 119 0.22 9.04 21.11
C ASN A 119 -0.28 7.93 20.18
N ASP A 120 -0.50 8.21 18.87
CA ASP A 120 -0.91 7.21 17.89
C ASP A 120 0.12 6.07 17.80
N VAL A 121 1.42 6.38 17.81
CA VAL A 121 2.51 5.38 17.85
C VAL A 121 2.46 4.55 19.14
N ILE A 122 2.25 5.17 20.31
CA ILE A 122 2.16 4.47 21.60
C ILE A 122 0.96 3.52 21.60
N GLN A 123 -0.21 3.97 21.14
CA GLN A 123 -1.42 3.15 21.13
C GLN A 123 -1.29 1.98 20.15
N ALA A 124 -0.70 2.20 18.98
CA ALA A 124 -0.42 1.13 18.03
C ALA A 124 0.51 0.06 18.63
N LYS A 125 1.57 0.48 19.29
CA LYS A 125 2.51 -0.44 19.96
C LYS A 125 1.88 -1.19 21.14
N GLU A 126 1.06 -0.52 21.94
CA GLU A 126 0.31 -1.18 23.02
C GLU A 126 -0.59 -2.30 22.47
N ALA A 127 -1.17 -2.08 21.28
CA ALA A 127 -1.95 -3.09 20.56
C ALA A 127 -1.08 -4.16 19.87
N GLY A 128 0.26 -3.99 19.85
CA GLY A 128 1.22 -4.93 19.25
C GLY A 128 1.53 -4.67 17.78
N ALA A 129 1.17 -3.51 17.24
CA ALA A 129 1.57 -3.08 15.90
C ALA A 129 2.92 -2.36 15.95
N VAL A 130 3.92 -2.86 15.23
CA VAL A 130 5.25 -2.25 15.12
C VAL A 130 5.50 -1.64 13.76
N ILE A 131 4.71 -1.98 12.75
CA ILE A 131 4.70 -1.39 11.41
C ILE A 131 3.46 -0.50 11.30
N LEU A 132 3.68 0.75 10.90
CA LEU A 132 2.66 1.78 10.81
C LEU A 132 2.63 2.33 9.38
N ARG A 133 1.55 2.07 8.67
CA ARG A 133 1.34 2.59 7.31
C ARG A 133 0.93 4.07 7.37
N THR A 134 1.44 4.87 6.45
CA THR A 134 1.00 6.24 6.22
C THR A 134 0.92 6.57 4.74
N VAL A 135 0.13 7.58 4.38
CA VAL A 135 0.17 8.27 3.09
C VAL A 135 0.63 9.70 3.30
N THR A 136 1.30 10.27 2.32
CA THR A 136 1.75 11.66 2.34
C THR A 136 0.76 12.61 1.67
N SER A 137 -0.08 12.10 0.76
CA SER A 137 -1.25 12.79 0.22
C SER A 137 -2.46 11.87 0.21
N GLY A 138 -3.62 12.40 0.56
CA GLY A 138 -4.89 11.65 0.53
C GLY A 138 -5.54 11.57 -0.86
N GLY A 139 -4.99 12.27 -1.86
CA GLY A 139 -5.58 12.36 -3.20
C GLY A 139 -4.66 11.82 -4.30
N ARG A 140 -5.19 11.76 -5.52
CA ARG A 140 -4.42 11.38 -6.70
C ARG A 140 -3.69 12.61 -7.25
N ARG A 141 -2.43 12.46 -7.60
CA ARG A 141 -1.53 13.53 -8.07
C ARG A 141 -2.18 14.43 -9.13
N TYR A 142 -2.75 13.83 -10.15
CA TYR A 142 -3.39 14.52 -11.27
C TYR A 142 -4.78 15.12 -10.98
N GLU A 143 -5.31 14.89 -9.76
CA GLU A 143 -6.57 15.48 -9.31
C GLU A 143 -6.36 16.61 -8.30
N VAL A 144 -5.31 16.50 -7.48
CA VAL A 144 -5.09 17.43 -6.35
C VAL A 144 -4.03 18.48 -6.61
N PHE A 145 -3.17 18.28 -7.60
CA PHE A 145 -2.15 19.27 -8.00
C PHE A 145 -2.42 19.73 -9.43
N HIS A 146 -2.10 20.99 -9.70
CA HIS A 146 -2.36 21.64 -10.99
C HIS A 146 -1.11 22.28 -11.61
N SER A 147 0.06 22.14 -10.94
CA SER A 147 1.33 22.69 -11.41
C SER A 147 2.53 21.91 -10.89
N PRO A 148 3.69 21.97 -11.58
CA PRO A 148 4.95 21.40 -11.07
C PRO A 148 5.36 22.00 -9.72
N GLN A 149 5.04 23.27 -9.49
CA GLN A 149 5.35 24.00 -8.26
C GLN A 149 4.57 23.41 -7.06
N GLU A 150 3.31 23.06 -7.25
CA GLU A 150 2.50 22.42 -6.21
C GLU A 150 3.03 21.02 -5.88
N VAL A 151 3.45 20.25 -6.89
CA VAL A 151 4.10 18.95 -6.68
C VAL A 151 5.42 19.10 -5.93
N ALA A 152 6.25 20.09 -6.26
CA ALA A 152 7.50 20.36 -5.57
C ALA A 152 7.24 20.76 -4.09
N ALA A 153 6.25 21.62 -3.85
CA ALA A 153 5.83 22.01 -2.50
C ALA A 153 5.31 20.82 -1.69
N PHE A 154 4.52 19.94 -2.31
CA PHE A 154 4.07 18.69 -1.69
C PHE A 154 5.25 17.82 -1.27
N LYS A 155 6.21 17.56 -2.16
CA LYS A 155 7.41 16.76 -1.88
C LYS A 155 8.23 17.32 -0.72
N SER A 156 8.40 18.65 -0.67
CA SER A 156 9.10 19.32 0.43
C SER A 156 8.37 19.12 1.76
N LYS A 157 7.07 19.36 1.81
CA LYS A 157 6.25 19.17 3.01
C LYS A 157 6.22 17.71 3.47
N ALA A 158 6.13 16.77 2.54
CA ALA A 158 6.18 15.34 2.87
C ALA A 158 7.52 14.96 3.51
N MET A 159 8.64 15.46 2.97
CA MET A 159 9.96 15.24 3.53
C MET A 159 10.11 15.86 4.93
N GLU A 160 9.58 17.07 5.15
CA GLU A 160 9.55 17.71 6.48
C GLU A 160 8.74 16.88 7.48
N SER A 161 7.58 16.40 7.07
CA SER A 161 6.71 15.51 7.86
C SER A 161 7.44 14.23 8.29
N LEU A 162 8.16 13.58 7.38
CA LEU A 162 8.92 12.36 7.69
C LEU A 162 10.10 12.64 8.64
N LYS A 163 10.79 13.78 8.47
CA LYS A 163 11.85 14.22 9.40
C LYS A 163 11.33 14.51 10.81
N LEU A 164 10.11 15.06 10.91
CA LEU A 164 9.45 15.27 12.21
C LEU A 164 9.04 13.95 12.87
N ALA A 165 8.61 12.96 12.10
CA ALA A 165 8.18 11.65 12.58
C ALA A 165 9.35 10.78 13.09
N GLU A 166 10.50 10.82 12.40
CA GLU A 166 11.62 9.89 12.59
C GLU A 166 12.13 9.80 14.05
N PRO A 167 12.37 10.88 14.80
CA PRO A 167 12.83 10.79 16.18
C PRO A 167 11.86 10.06 17.12
N ILE A 168 10.54 10.22 16.89
CA ILE A 168 9.50 9.53 17.66
C ILE A 168 9.50 8.04 17.32
N LEU A 169 9.59 7.70 16.04
CA LEU A 169 9.66 6.32 15.59
C LEU A 169 10.86 5.59 16.17
N LYS A 170 12.04 6.23 16.15
CA LYS A 170 13.27 5.73 16.75
C LYS A 170 13.12 5.54 18.27
N LYS A 171 12.60 6.54 18.99
CA LYS A 171 12.33 6.48 20.42
C LYS A 171 11.47 5.29 20.80
N HIS A 172 10.42 5.05 20.04
CA HIS A 172 9.45 3.97 20.30
C HIS A 172 9.78 2.65 19.58
N LYS A 173 10.86 2.57 18.80
CA LYS A 173 11.23 1.41 17.97
C LYS A 173 10.03 0.93 17.12
N ALA A 174 9.36 1.86 16.44
CA ALA A 174 8.29 1.63 15.49
C ALA A 174 8.75 1.99 14.08
N LYS A 175 8.24 1.31 13.07
CA LYS A 175 8.56 1.56 11.67
C LYS A 175 7.39 2.27 10.99
N LEU A 176 7.67 3.34 10.26
CA LEU A 176 6.69 4.05 9.43
C LEU A 176 6.88 3.63 7.97
N ALA A 177 5.86 3.02 7.39
CA ALA A 177 5.84 2.56 6.02
C ALA A 177 5.02 3.54 5.16
N VAL A 178 5.69 4.35 4.35
CA VAL A 178 5.03 5.28 3.42
C VAL A 178 4.50 4.49 2.23
N GLU A 179 3.22 4.55 1.97
CA GLU A 179 2.63 3.89 0.82
C GLU A 179 2.96 4.66 -0.47
N ASN A 180 3.40 3.94 -1.52
CA ASN A 180 3.36 4.46 -2.89
C ASN A 180 1.88 4.52 -3.32
N HIS A 181 1.22 5.58 -2.88
CA HIS A 181 -0.17 5.85 -3.22
C HIS A 181 -0.27 6.34 -4.68
N LYS A 182 -1.14 7.27 -5.02
CA LYS A 182 -1.20 7.86 -6.37
C LYS A 182 -0.64 9.30 -6.37
N ASP A 183 0.38 9.55 -5.55
CA ASP A 183 0.99 10.86 -5.28
C ASP A 183 2.47 10.93 -5.69
N TRP A 184 3.29 9.96 -5.27
CA TRP A 184 4.70 9.84 -5.64
C TRP A 184 4.89 8.85 -6.79
N ARG A 185 5.76 9.21 -7.73
CA ARG A 185 6.37 8.22 -8.60
C ARG A 185 7.42 7.43 -7.82
N ALA A 186 7.70 6.20 -8.26
CA ALA A 186 8.58 5.29 -7.52
C ALA A 186 10.00 5.84 -7.33
N ASP A 187 10.57 6.45 -8.37
CA ASP A 187 11.89 7.07 -8.32
C ASP A 187 11.96 8.27 -7.36
N GLU A 188 10.91 9.07 -7.32
CA GLU A 188 10.79 10.22 -6.42
C GLU A 188 10.73 9.77 -4.95
N LEU A 189 9.89 8.77 -4.65
CA LEU A 189 9.77 8.21 -3.30
C LEU A 189 11.08 7.53 -2.86
N ALA A 190 11.70 6.74 -3.73
CA ALA A 190 12.99 6.11 -3.46
C ALA A 190 14.08 7.14 -3.19
N HIS A 191 14.10 8.25 -3.95
CA HIS A 191 15.03 9.36 -3.71
C HIS A 191 14.80 10.02 -2.34
N ALA A 192 13.53 10.29 -1.98
CA ALA A 192 13.17 10.87 -0.70
C ALA A 192 13.62 9.98 0.49
N LEU A 193 13.40 8.67 0.40
CA LEU A 193 13.82 7.71 1.42
C LEU A 193 15.34 7.59 1.53
N LYS A 194 16.07 7.63 0.41
CA LYS A 194 17.55 7.68 0.40
C LYS A 194 18.07 8.95 1.06
N GLN A 195 17.46 10.10 0.80
CA GLN A 195 17.82 11.37 1.46
C GLN A 195 17.55 11.36 2.96
N LEU A 196 16.42 10.77 3.39
CA LEU A 196 16.09 10.64 4.81
C LEU A 196 17.06 9.70 5.53
N SER A 197 17.53 8.64 4.86
CA SER A 197 18.51 7.67 5.35
C SER A 197 18.19 7.11 6.74
N SER A 198 16.93 6.76 6.98
CA SER A 198 16.44 6.26 8.26
C SER A 198 16.08 4.77 8.19
N GLU A 199 16.47 4.01 9.20
CA GLU A 199 16.04 2.62 9.39
C GLU A 199 14.58 2.50 9.88
N TRP A 200 13.98 3.63 10.28
CA TRP A 200 12.63 3.71 10.86
C TRP A 200 11.56 4.11 9.84
N VAL A 201 11.96 4.55 8.64
CA VAL A 201 11.04 4.96 7.58
C VAL A 201 11.34 4.18 6.30
N GLY A 202 10.32 3.50 5.79
CA GLY A 202 10.40 2.69 4.58
C GLY A 202 9.10 2.75 3.79
N VAL A 203 8.75 1.68 3.09
CA VAL A 203 7.63 1.63 2.15
C VAL A 203 6.60 0.58 2.57
N THR A 204 5.31 0.94 2.52
CA THR A 204 4.24 0.01 2.21
C THR A 204 4.15 -0.08 0.69
N LEU A 205 4.64 -1.17 0.10
CA LEU A 205 4.65 -1.35 -1.34
C LEU A 205 3.26 -1.77 -1.83
N ASP A 206 2.57 -0.83 -2.48
CA ASP A 206 1.32 -1.08 -3.17
C ASP A 206 1.60 -1.54 -4.60
N PHE A 207 1.04 -2.68 -4.99
CA PHE A 207 1.37 -3.35 -6.25
C PHE A 207 0.74 -2.72 -7.48
N GLY A 208 -0.33 -1.92 -7.32
CA GLY A 208 -1.13 -1.43 -8.44
C GLY A 208 -1.31 0.08 -8.55
N ASN A 209 -1.07 0.83 -7.47
CA ASN A 209 -1.36 2.26 -7.44
C ASN A 209 -0.60 3.09 -8.50
N SER A 210 0.66 2.75 -8.76
CA SER A 210 1.53 3.51 -9.65
C SER A 210 1.14 3.41 -11.13
N ILE A 211 0.28 2.44 -11.50
CA ILE A 211 -0.29 2.37 -12.86
C ILE A 211 -1.07 3.65 -13.18
N ALA A 212 -1.73 4.24 -12.17
CA ALA A 212 -2.44 5.52 -12.31
C ALA A 212 -1.48 6.71 -12.57
N LEU A 213 -0.18 6.54 -12.32
CA LEU A 213 0.87 7.51 -12.61
C LEU A 213 1.66 7.17 -13.87
N VAL A 214 1.10 6.28 -14.72
CA VAL A 214 1.67 5.78 -15.97
C VAL A 214 3.05 5.13 -15.79
N GLU A 215 3.23 4.37 -14.70
CA GLU A 215 4.44 3.61 -14.40
C GLU A 215 4.24 2.11 -14.66
N ASP A 216 5.31 1.44 -15.06
CA ASP A 216 5.33 -0.03 -15.16
C ASP A 216 5.33 -0.64 -13.75
N PRO A 217 4.40 -1.54 -13.42
CA PRO A 217 4.30 -2.11 -12.06
C PRO A 217 5.55 -2.84 -11.61
N MET A 218 6.26 -3.54 -12.52
CA MET A 218 7.47 -4.27 -12.14
C MET A 218 8.65 -3.33 -11.90
N GLU A 219 8.81 -2.28 -12.72
CA GLU A 219 9.83 -1.24 -12.49
C GLU A 219 9.60 -0.54 -11.14
N VAL A 220 8.35 -0.30 -10.76
CA VAL A 220 7.98 0.25 -9.44
C VAL A 220 8.39 -0.70 -8.30
N VAL A 221 8.06 -1.98 -8.41
CA VAL A 221 8.44 -2.98 -7.43
C VAL A 221 9.96 -3.05 -7.29
N GLU A 222 10.71 -3.18 -8.38
CA GLU A 222 12.18 -3.26 -8.37
C GLU A 222 12.84 -2.00 -7.78
N THR A 223 12.21 -0.84 -7.96
CA THR A 223 12.69 0.45 -7.41
C THR A 223 12.46 0.57 -5.91
N LEU A 224 11.30 0.12 -5.41
CA LEU A 224 10.87 0.36 -4.03
C LEU A 224 11.13 -0.81 -3.07
N VAL A 225 11.26 -2.02 -3.58
CA VAL A 225 11.45 -3.21 -2.73
C VAL A 225 12.67 -3.14 -1.79
N PRO A 226 13.77 -2.39 -2.09
CA PRO A 226 14.86 -2.22 -1.13
C PRO A 226 14.47 -1.48 0.17
N PHE A 227 13.33 -0.79 0.19
CA PHE A 227 12.83 -0.02 1.34
C PHE A 227 11.61 -0.66 1.99
N ILE A 228 11.26 -1.89 1.60
CA ILE A 228 9.98 -2.51 1.97
C ILE A 228 9.89 -2.86 3.46
N PHE A 229 8.79 -2.45 4.10
CA PHE A 229 8.38 -2.88 5.44
C PHE A 229 7.07 -3.66 5.42
N SER A 230 6.14 -3.30 4.54
CA SER A 230 4.81 -3.88 4.41
C SER A 230 4.36 -3.85 2.95
N THR A 231 3.25 -4.49 2.62
CA THR A 231 2.68 -4.46 1.28
C THR A 231 1.18 -4.19 1.29
N HIS A 232 0.69 -3.61 0.18
CA HIS A 232 -0.71 -3.70 -0.21
C HIS A 232 -0.81 -4.58 -1.45
N VAL A 233 -1.33 -5.79 -1.24
CA VAL A 233 -1.53 -6.79 -2.30
C VAL A 233 -2.83 -6.49 -3.02
N LYS A 234 -2.76 -6.29 -4.31
CA LYS A 234 -3.92 -6.14 -5.19
C LYS A 234 -3.61 -6.65 -6.59
N ASP A 235 -4.62 -6.90 -7.37
CA ASP A 235 -4.51 -7.16 -8.79
C ASP A 235 -5.36 -6.17 -9.57
N MET A 236 -4.95 -5.85 -10.78
CA MET A 236 -5.50 -4.72 -11.51
C MET A 236 -6.05 -5.16 -12.87
N GLY A 237 -7.27 -4.72 -13.15
CA GLY A 237 -7.87 -4.77 -14.48
C GLY A 237 -7.84 -3.40 -15.15
N VAL A 238 -7.71 -3.37 -16.47
CA VAL A 238 -7.68 -2.16 -17.29
C VAL A 238 -8.65 -2.24 -18.46
N GLU A 239 -9.20 -1.09 -18.84
CA GLU A 239 -10.11 -0.92 -19.96
C GLU A 239 -9.83 0.41 -20.65
N GLU A 240 -9.79 0.45 -21.98
CA GLU A 240 -9.62 1.70 -22.72
C GLU A 240 -10.87 2.58 -22.61
N TYR A 241 -10.71 3.87 -22.47
CA TYR A 241 -11.80 4.84 -22.62
C TYR A 241 -11.32 6.10 -23.36
N LYS A 242 -12.23 6.99 -23.72
CA LYS A 242 -11.97 8.12 -24.63
C LYS A 242 -10.85 9.06 -24.20
N ASP A 243 -10.68 9.27 -22.88
CA ASP A 243 -9.70 10.21 -22.35
C ASP A 243 -8.43 9.53 -21.79
N GLY A 244 -8.31 8.18 -21.96
CA GLY A 244 -7.17 7.40 -21.49
C GLY A 244 -7.55 5.95 -21.20
N PHE A 245 -7.49 5.54 -19.94
CA PHE A 245 -7.90 4.19 -19.53
C PHE A 245 -8.60 4.19 -18.17
N LEU A 246 -9.41 3.15 -17.98
CA LEU A 246 -10.02 2.82 -16.69
C LEU A 246 -9.12 1.84 -15.95
N LEU A 247 -9.01 2.00 -14.64
CA LEU A 247 -8.21 1.16 -13.75
C LEU A 247 -9.06 0.69 -12.58
N SER A 248 -9.12 -0.62 -12.34
CA SER A 248 -9.93 -1.20 -11.27
C SER A 248 -9.16 -2.25 -10.52
N GLU A 249 -9.32 -2.28 -9.20
CA GLU A 249 -9.01 -3.47 -8.42
C GLU A 249 -9.94 -4.61 -8.86
N VAL A 250 -9.35 -5.80 -9.04
CA VAL A 250 -10.06 -7.04 -9.37
C VAL A 250 -9.58 -8.15 -8.44
N PRO A 251 -10.35 -9.24 -8.21
CA PRO A 251 -9.86 -10.35 -7.40
C PRO A 251 -8.52 -10.88 -7.88
N LEU A 252 -7.63 -11.23 -6.95
CA LEU A 252 -6.28 -11.72 -7.25
C LEU A 252 -6.31 -12.87 -8.26
N GLY A 253 -5.45 -12.78 -9.27
CA GLY A 253 -5.38 -13.72 -10.39
C GLY A 253 -6.40 -13.46 -11.50
N LYS A 254 -7.22 -12.41 -11.40
CA LYS A 254 -8.11 -11.93 -12.45
C LYS A 254 -7.59 -10.72 -13.20
N GLY A 255 -6.55 -10.06 -12.64
CA GLY A 255 -5.86 -8.95 -13.26
C GLY A 255 -4.64 -9.39 -14.06
N PHE A 256 -3.75 -8.44 -14.30
CA PHE A 256 -2.57 -8.65 -15.15
C PHE A 256 -1.23 -8.60 -14.42
N LEU A 257 -1.21 -8.37 -13.11
CA LEU A 257 0.03 -8.28 -12.36
C LEU A 257 0.67 -9.66 -12.16
N ASP A 258 1.98 -9.74 -12.32
CA ASP A 258 2.75 -10.96 -12.00
C ASP A 258 2.93 -11.09 -10.48
N LEU A 259 1.81 -11.38 -9.79
CA LEU A 259 1.78 -11.47 -8.33
C LEU A 259 2.78 -12.47 -7.75
N PRO A 260 2.98 -13.68 -8.33
CA PRO A 260 3.99 -14.62 -7.82
C PRO A 260 5.39 -14.03 -7.84
N ARG A 261 5.79 -13.35 -8.93
CA ARG A 261 7.10 -12.71 -9.05
C ARG A 261 7.25 -11.54 -8.06
N ILE A 262 6.23 -10.70 -7.91
CA ILE A 262 6.23 -9.57 -6.97
C ILE A 262 6.40 -10.09 -5.53
N VAL A 263 5.62 -11.08 -5.12
CA VAL A 263 5.70 -11.69 -3.78
C VAL A 263 7.08 -12.30 -3.54
N ALA A 264 7.65 -12.99 -4.53
CA ALA A 264 8.99 -13.56 -4.42
C ALA A 264 10.06 -12.49 -4.21
N LEU A 265 10.02 -11.37 -4.96
CA LEU A 265 10.94 -10.25 -4.78
C LEU A 265 10.80 -9.60 -3.41
N CYS A 266 9.56 -9.39 -2.93
CA CYS A 266 9.32 -8.85 -1.59
C CYS A 266 9.93 -9.74 -0.50
N LYS A 267 9.69 -11.06 -0.54
CA LYS A 267 10.27 -12.04 0.41
C LYS A 267 11.80 -12.10 0.33
N GLN A 268 12.38 -11.96 -0.85
CA GLN A 268 13.83 -11.95 -1.06
C GLN A 268 14.50 -10.74 -0.38
N HIS A 269 13.87 -9.57 -0.42
CA HIS A 269 14.40 -8.35 0.18
C HIS A 269 14.11 -8.24 1.68
N ASN A 270 12.96 -8.73 2.12
CA ASN A 270 12.56 -8.74 3.52
C ASN A 270 11.77 -10.02 3.82
N ALA A 271 12.44 -11.03 4.39
CA ALA A 271 11.81 -12.32 4.71
C ALA A 271 10.65 -12.20 5.73
N GLY A 272 10.62 -11.12 6.52
CA GLY A 272 9.55 -10.86 7.49
C GLY A 272 8.49 -9.88 7.01
N VAL A 273 8.44 -9.58 5.71
CA VAL A 273 7.43 -8.66 5.16
C VAL A 273 6.03 -9.24 5.28
N THR A 274 5.08 -8.42 5.70
CA THR A 274 3.66 -8.75 5.76
C THR A 274 2.96 -8.44 4.44
N PHE A 275 2.02 -9.29 4.07
CA PHE A 275 1.20 -9.15 2.88
C PHE A 275 -0.24 -8.84 3.27
N ASN A 276 -0.70 -7.62 2.98
CA ASN A 276 -2.03 -7.14 3.34
C ASN A 276 -2.87 -6.94 2.07
N LEU A 277 -3.99 -7.63 1.96
CA LEU A 277 -4.93 -7.47 0.86
C LEU A 277 -5.56 -6.08 0.88
N GLU A 278 -5.48 -5.37 -0.24
CA GLU A 278 -6.26 -4.15 -0.49
C GLU A 278 -7.10 -4.31 -1.76
N MET A 279 -8.15 -5.09 -1.66
CA MET A 279 -9.17 -5.28 -2.71
C MET A 279 -10.34 -4.32 -2.47
N ILE A 280 -10.29 -3.12 -3.06
CA ILE A 280 -11.35 -2.12 -2.90
C ILE A 280 -12.45 -2.38 -3.91
N THR A 281 -13.66 -2.67 -3.42
CA THR A 281 -14.85 -2.92 -4.26
C THR A 281 -15.53 -1.59 -4.61
N ARG A 282 -15.26 -1.07 -5.80
CA ARG A 282 -15.73 0.24 -6.29
C ARG A 282 -15.80 0.27 -7.81
N ASP A 283 -16.37 1.33 -8.36
CA ASP A 283 -16.30 1.60 -9.79
C ASP A 283 -14.85 1.88 -10.24
N PRO A 284 -14.49 1.57 -11.50
CA PRO A 284 -13.17 1.83 -12.05
C PRO A 284 -12.76 3.30 -11.94
N LEU A 285 -11.48 3.53 -11.68
CA LEU A 285 -10.89 4.86 -11.68
C LEU A 285 -10.63 5.30 -13.12
N GLU A 286 -10.98 6.54 -13.44
CA GLU A 286 -10.60 7.18 -14.68
C GLU A 286 -9.17 7.72 -14.60
N ILE A 287 -8.33 7.33 -15.56
CA ILE A 287 -6.96 7.83 -15.71
C ILE A 287 -6.92 8.63 -17.00
N PRO A 288 -7.12 9.95 -16.95
CA PRO A 288 -7.35 10.78 -18.13
C PRO A 288 -6.02 11.20 -18.82
N CYS A 289 -5.15 10.23 -19.09
CA CYS A 289 -3.79 10.47 -19.61
C CYS A 289 -3.73 10.99 -21.05
N PHE A 290 -4.87 11.15 -21.75
CA PHE A 290 -4.95 11.82 -23.04
C PHE A 290 -5.31 13.30 -22.91
N GLN A 291 -5.63 13.78 -21.69
CA GLN A 291 -5.92 15.17 -21.41
C GLN A 291 -4.65 15.93 -21.05
N ASN A 292 -4.50 17.16 -21.55
CA ASN A 292 -3.32 17.99 -21.30
C ASN A 292 -3.11 18.25 -19.80
N ASP A 293 -4.20 18.47 -19.07
CA ASP A 293 -4.16 18.81 -17.63
C ASP A 293 -3.54 17.69 -16.79
N PHE A 294 -3.73 16.42 -17.20
CA PHE A 294 -3.08 15.28 -16.56
C PHE A 294 -1.56 15.45 -16.48
N TRP A 295 -0.94 15.98 -17.56
CA TRP A 295 0.51 16.07 -17.69
C TRP A 295 1.14 17.26 -16.99
N THR A 296 0.33 18.24 -16.56
CA THR A 296 0.84 19.44 -15.88
C THR A 296 1.60 19.14 -14.59
N VAL A 297 1.38 17.98 -13.99
CA VAL A 297 1.97 17.54 -12.72
C VAL A 297 3.05 16.47 -12.86
N PHE A 298 3.42 16.10 -14.10
CA PHE A 298 4.43 15.09 -14.38
C PHE A 298 5.65 15.69 -15.07
N ASP A 299 6.79 15.70 -14.38
CA ASP A 299 8.09 16.01 -14.96
C ASP A 299 8.82 14.73 -15.37
N GLY A 300 9.49 14.76 -16.51
CA GLY A 300 10.45 13.74 -16.92
C GLY A 300 9.84 12.41 -17.41
N VAL A 301 8.52 12.30 -17.60
CA VAL A 301 7.94 11.13 -18.26
C VAL A 301 8.25 11.17 -19.73
N SER A 302 9.04 10.20 -20.21
CA SER A 302 9.40 10.15 -21.64
C SER A 302 8.23 9.63 -22.48
N GLY A 303 8.18 10.05 -23.75
CA GLY A 303 7.20 9.50 -24.69
C GLY A 303 7.33 7.98 -24.86
N SER A 304 8.52 7.40 -24.67
CA SER A 304 8.74 5.95 -24.70
C SER A 304 8.13 5.24 -23.51
N ASP A 305 8.19 5.83 -22.31
CA ASP A 305 7.58 5.27 -21.09
C ASP A 305 6.07 5.28 -21.20
N PHE A 306 5.52 6.41 -21.65
CA PHE A 306 4.09 6.50 -21.91
C PHE A 306 3.62 5.50 -22.99
N ALA A 307 4.39 5.33 -24.07
CA ALA A 307 4.07 4.34 -25.09
C ALA A 307 4.12 2.88 -24.56
N ARG A 308 5.04 2.59 -23.63
CA ARG A 308 5.08 1.29 -22.94
C ARG A 308 3.83 1.06 -22.09
N THR A 309 3.42 2.08 -21.33
CA THR A 309 2.18 2.00 -20.52
C THR A 309 0.97 1.77 -21.43
N LEU A 310 0.80 2.52 -22.51
CA LEU A 310 -0.31 2.29 -23.44
C LEU A 310 -0.29 0.91 -24.07
N ARG A 311 0.89 0.38 -24.40
CA ARG A 311 1.04 -0.99 -24.90
C ARG A 311 0.60 -2.01 -23.85
N MET A 312 1.01 -1.82 -22.59
CA MET A 312 0.63 -2.66 -21.46
C MET A 312 -0.91 -2.67 -21.28
N ILE A 313 -1.54 -1.50 -21.28
CA ILE A 313 -3.01 -1.37 -21.20
C ILE A 313 -3.70 -2.15 -22.34
N LYS A 314 -3.21 -1.94 -23.58
CA LYS A 314 -3.80 -2.57 -24.75
C LYS A 314 -3.64 -4.10 -24.77
N GLN A 315 -2.50 -4.61 -24.29
CA GLN A 315 -2.22 -6.04 -24.24
C GLN A 315 -2.94 -6.76 -23.10
N ASN A 316 -3.26 -6.04 -22.02
CA ASN A 316 -3.88 -6.58 -20.82
C ASN A 316 -5.31 -6.10 -20.60
N LYS A 317 -5.98 -5.68 -21.68
CA LYS A 317 -7.38 -5.28 -21.62
C LYS A 317 -8.20 -6.39 -20.98
N TYR A 318 -9.02 -6.02 -19.98
CA TYR A 318 -9.89 -6.96 -19.29
C TYR A 318 -10.85 -7.63 -20.28
N GLU A 319 -11.05 -8.94 -20.15
CA GLU A 319 -11.81 -9.74 -21.14
C GLU A 319 -13.27 -9.27 -21.28
N THR A 320 -13.84 -8.76 -20.20
CA THR A 320 -15.19 -8.19 -20.15
C THR A 320 -15.13 -6.73 -19.72
N ALA A 321 -16.29 -6.06 -19.56
CA ALA A 321 -16.31 -4.77 -18.91
C ALA A 321 -15.80 -4.90 -17.47
N LEU A 322 -14.99 -3.92 -17.01
CA LEU A 322 -14.54 -3.87 -15.62
C LEU A 322 -15.73 -3.87 -14.64
N PRO A 323 -15.60 -4.49 -13.48
CA PRO A 323 -16.66 -4.53 -12.46
C PRO A 323 -17.14 -3.12 -12.09
N ARG A 324 -18.45 -2.94 -11.97
CA ARG A 324 -19.08 -1.69 -11.51
C ARG A 324 -20.08 -1.99 -10.41
N VAL A 325 -20.11 -1.15 -9.40
CA VAL A 325 -20.95 -1.31 -8.21
C VAL A 325 -21.98 -0.21 -8.02
N ALA A 326 -21.92 0.89 -8.80
CA ALA A 326 -22.82 2.03 -8.68
C ALA A 326 -24.30 1.65 -8.84
N GLN A 327 -24.59 0.65 -9.68
CA GLN A 327 -25.94 0.17 -9.98
C GLN A 327 -26.45 -0.91 -9.00
N LEU A 328 -25.59 -1.40 -8.11
CA LEU A 328 -25.93 -2.44 -7.15
C LEU A 328 -26.68 -1.84 -5.95
N SER A 329 -27.60 -2.59 -5.39
CA SER A 329 -28.19 -2.30 -4.09
C SER A 329 -27.14 -2.36 -2.97
N ALA A 330 -27.43 -1.82 -1.81
CA ALA A 330 -26.51 -1.87 -0.66
C ALA A 330 -26.15 -3.30 -0.27
N GLU A 331 -27.10 -4.22 -0.26
CA GLU A 331 -26.88 -5.63 0.08
C GLU A 331 -26.02 -6.34 -0.97
N GLU A 332 -26.25 -6.08 -2.25
CA GLU A 332 -25.44 -6.64 -3.35
C GLU A 332 -23.99 -6.13 -3.28
N ARG A 333 -23.75 -4.85 -2.95
CA ARG A 333 -22.39 -4.31 -2.77
C ARG A 333 -21.64 -5.00 -1.64
N LEU A 334 -22.32 -5.23 -0.50
CA LEU A 334 -21.75 -5.97 0.64
C LEU A 334 -21.43 -7.42 0.25
N ALA A 335 -22.30 -8.06 -0.53
CA ALA A 335 -22.09 -9.42 -1.01
C ALA A 335 -20.89 -9.51 -1.96
N VAL A 336 -20.75 -8.57 -2.90
CA VAL A 336 -19.64 -8.50 -3.86
C VAL A 336 -18.32 -8.21 -3.14
N GLU A 337 -18.33 -7.29 -2.17
CA GLU A 337 -17.15 -6.98 -1.35
C GLU A 337 -16.65 -8.23 -0.61
N GLU A 338 -17.53 -8.94 0.09
CA GLU A 338 -17.19 -10.18 0.80
C GLU A 338 -16.65 -11.26 -0.15
N ASP A 339 -17.34 -11.49 -1.29
CA ASP A 339 -16.94 -12.52 -2.27
C ASP A 339 -15.57 -12.21 -2.90
N ASN A 340 -15.30 -10.95 -3.25
CA ASN A 340 -14.01 -10.50 -3.76
C ASN A 340 -12.88 -10.83 -2.78
N ILE A 341 -13.06 -10.54 -1.50
CA ILE A 341 -12.07 -10.80 -0.45
C ILE A 341 -11.83 -12.30 -0.29
N LEU A 342 -12.90 -13.10 -0.24
CA LEU A 342 -12.79 -14.55 -0.10
C LEU A 342 -12.09 -15.19 -1.32
N GLN A 343 -12.33 -14.70 -2.53
CA GLN A 343 -11.60 -15.13 -3.73
C GLN A 343 -10.11 -14.80 -3.61
N CYS A 344 -9.77 -13.59 -3.15
CA CYS A 344 -8.39 -13.16 -2.95
C CYS A 344 -7.65 -14.01 -1.92
N LEU A 345 -8.29 -14.32 -0.78
CA LEU A 345 -7.67 -15.16 0.26
C LEU A 345 -7.40 -16.57 -0.28
N ARG A 346 -8.33 -17.19 -1.00
CA ARG A 346 -8.11 -18.49 -1.65
C ARG A 346 -6.93 -18.45 -2.62
N TYR A 347 -6.87 -17.43 -3.48
CA TYR A 347 -5.76 -17.27 -4.42
C TYR A 347 -4.42 -17.10 -3.69
N SER A 348 -4.39 -16.32 -2.61
CA SER A 348 -3.17 -16.11 -1.83
C SER A 348 -2.63 -17.41 -1.21
N GLU A 349 -3.50 -18.26 -0.72
CA GLU A 349 -3.14 -19.57 -0.19
C GLU A 349 -2.68 -20.52 -1.30
N GLU A 350 -3.49 -20.67 -2.36
CA GLU A 350 -3.26 -21.66 -3.42
C GLU A 350 -2.09 -21.31 -4.34
N LYS A 351 -1.96 -20.03 -4.72
CA LYS A 351 -1.02 -19.55 -5.76
C LYS A 351 0.17 -18.80 -5.21
N LEU A 352 -0.02 -17.94 -4.20
CA LEU A 352 1.07 -17.14 -3.63
C LEU A 352 1.77 -17.82 -2.45
N LYS A 353 1.21 -18.92 -1.93
CA LYS A 353 1.74 -19.66 -0.77
C LYS A 353 1.95 -18.74 0.45
N LEU A 354 0.95 -17.89 0.70
CA LEU A 354 0.84 -17.07 1.89
C LEU A 354 -0.07 -17.82 2.89
N ILE A 355 0.51 -18.80 3.59
CA ILE A 355 -0.16 -19.72 4.50
C ILE A 355 0.46 -19.66 5.89
#